data_4b90357f8ad98857e129c445c1d6fecb
#
_entry.id   4b90357f8ad98857e129c445c1d6fecb
#
_cell.length_a   1.000
_cell.length_b   1.000
_cell.length_c   1.000
_cell.angle_alpha   90.00
_cell.angle_beta   90.00
_cell.angle_gamma   90.00
#
_symmetry.space_group_name_H-M   'P 1'
#
loop_
_entity.id
_entity.type
_entity.pdbx_description
1 polymer ?
#
loop_
_entity_poly.entity_id
_entity_poly.type
_entity_poly.pdbx_seq_one_letter_code
_entity_poly.pdbx_strand_id
1 'polypeptide(L)'
;YRANPLFPYLAYSSQGISSRKLIQNGIDDFNYRKYVIKNINQPIFDQLKSQISVIDNDLKNFVVLTGPKGLPIKTVRKYRIQASEILESKKELFLTEKEAENLIKTMPLDSLVRIIKIKTYNEDFFPNNLKYNWNEDQFGPITIPKAGDSVEINKVSFPLYKKIIQDYEKNNVEVLKNRILINNQEIKTYTFKQD
;
A
#
# COMPACT_ATOMS: atom_id res chain seq x y z
N TYR A 1 -0.80 16.37 -1.03
CA TYR A 1 -1.59 15.78 0.08
C TYR A 1 -2.96 15.37 -0.49
N ARG A 2 -3.23 14.08 -0.67
CA ARG A 2 -4.58 13.62 -0.98
C ARG A 2 -5.39 13.79 0.29
N ALA A 3 -6.50 14.52 0.21
CA ALA A 3 -7.40 14.73 1.35
C ALA A 3 -8.05 13.43 1.86
N ASN A 4 -8.07 12.38 1.02
CA ASN A 4 -8.61 11.06 1.35
C ASN A 4 -7.55 9.98 1.09
N PRO A 5 -7.25 9.11 2.06
CA PRO A 5 -6.31 8.01 1.90
C PRO A 5 -6.85 6.98 0.89
N LEU A 6 -5.95 6.37 0.12
CA LEU A 6 -6.25 5.22 -0.72
C LEU A 6 -6.04 3.94 0.08
N PHE A 7 -6.96 3.02 -0.08
CA PHE A 7 -6.89 1.70 0.52
C PHE A 7 -6.87 0.63 -0.56
N PRO A 8 -6.16 -0.48 -0.36
CA PRO A 8 -6.17 -1.60 -1.28
C PRO A 8 -7.50 -2.36 -1.19
N TYR A 9 -8.11 -2.62 -2.34
CA TYR A 9 -9.32 -3.42 -2.50
C TYR A 9 -9.09 -4.54 -3.51
N LEU A 10 -9.64 -5.71 -3.24
CA LEU A 10 -9.75 -6.79 -4.20
C LEU A 10 -11.15 -6.75 -4.83
N ALA A 11 -11.20 -6.39 -6.12
CA ALA A 11 -12.40 -6.47 -6.92
C ALA A 11 -12.51 -7.87 -7.57
N TYR A 12 -13.72 -8.44 -7.58
CA TYR A 12 -14.05 -9.67 -8.28
C TYR A 12 -15.26 -9.48 -9.18
N SER A 13 -15.19 -10.03 -10.40
CA SER A 13 -16.32 -10.07 -11.35
C SER A 13 -16.24 -11.33 -12.20
N SER A 14 -17.30 -12.11 -12.21
CA SER A 14 -17.46 -13.27 -13.08
C SER A 14 -17.53 -12.88 -14.57
N GLN A 15 -17.96 -11.65 -14.86
CA GLN A 15 -17.98 -11.08 -16.22
C GLN A 15 -16.63 -10.50 -16.65
N GLY A 16 -15.67 -10.41 -15.76
CA GLY A 16 -14.37 -9.81 -15.97
C GLY A 16 -14.36 -8.28 -15.81
N ILE A 17 -13.24 -7.78 -15.33
CA ILE A 17 -13.01 -6.38 -15.00
C ILE A 17 -12.23 -5.72 -16.13
N SER A 18 -12.80 -4.71 -16.76
CA SER A 18 -12.14 -3.90 -17.77
C SER A 18 -11.44 -2.70 -17.15
N SER A 19 -10.12 -2.60 -17.34
CA SER A 19 -9.35 -1.43 -16.91
C SER A 19 -9.80 -0.16 -17.64
N ARG A 20 -10.28 -0.29 -18.88
CA ARG A 20 -10.86 0.84 -19.62
C ARG A 20 -12.13 1.38 -18.92
N LYS A 21 -13.02 0.50 -18.47
CA LYS A 21 -14.23 0.89 -17.72
C LYS A 21 -13.86 1.49 -16.36
N LEU A 22 -12.83 0.97 -15.66
CA LEU A 22 -12.33 1.56 -14.43
C LEU A 22 -11.89 3.01 -14.65
N ILE A 23 -11.08 3.28 -15.68
CA ILE A 23 -10.61 4.63 -16.01
C ILE A 23 -11.80 5.55 -16.36
N GLN A 24 -12.81 5.06 -17.06
CA GLN A 24 -14.02 5.84 -17.34
C GLN A 24 -14.82 6.21 -16.08
N ASN A 25 -14.67 5.42 -15.01
CA ASN A 25 -15.21 5.70 -13.67
C ASN A 25 -14.26 6.52 -12.79
N GLY A 26 -13.16 7.04 -13.35
CA GLY A 26 -12.17 7.84 -12.60
C GLY A 26 -11.17 7.02 -11.79
N ILE A 27 -11.15 5.70 -11.95
CA ILE A 27 -10.24 4.80 -11.23
C ILE A 27 -9.06 4.46 -12.13
N ASP A 28 -7.91 5.03 -11.86
CA ASP A 28 -6.66 4.81 -12.61
C ASP A 28 -5.50 4.30 -11.71
N ASP A 29 -5.74 4.13 -10.43
CA ASP A 29 -4.77 3.69 -9.43
C ASP A 29 -4.80 2.15 -9.30
N PHE A 30 -4.20 1.47 -10.26
CA PHE A 30 -3.98 0.03 -10.30
C PHE A 30 -2.66 -0.29 -10.99
N ASN A 31 -2.07 -1.46 -10.68
CA ASN A 31 -0.68 -1.75 -11.01
C ASN A 31 -0.42 -1.98 -12.50
N TYR A 32 -1.34 -2.63 -13.20
CA TYR A 32 -1.11 -3.03 -14.60
C TYR A 32 -2.40 -3.19 -15.39
N ARG A 33 -2.23 -3.25 -16.72
CA ARG A 33 -3.25 -3.68 -17.69
C ARG A 33 -2.71 -4.85 -18.52
N LYS A 34 -3.58 -5.79 -18.85
CA LYS A 34 -3.24 -7.01 -19.57
C LYS A 34 -3.86 -7.01 -20.96
N TYR A 35 -3.05 -7.34 -21.95
CA TYR A 35 -3.47 -7.34 -23.36
C TYR A 35 -3.01 -8.59 -24.09
N VAL A 36 -3.79 -8.99 -25.09
CA VAL A 36 -3.30 -9.80 -26.21
C VAL A 36 -2.94 -8.86 -27.35
N ILE A 37 -1.71 -8.96 -27.84
CA ILE A 37 -1.22 -8.26 -29.04
C ILE A 37 -1.01 -9.28 -30.14
N LYS A 38 -1.55 -9.00 -31.33
CA LYS A 38 -1.50 -9.91 -32.47
C LYS A 38 -0.68 -9.34 -33.61
N ASN A 39 -0.06 -10.25 -34.42
CA ASN A 39 0.57 -9.93 -35.69
C ASN A 39 1.61 -8.80 -35.61
N ILE A 40 2.47 -8.79 -34.59
CA ILE A 40 3.59 -7.87 -34.53
C ILE A 40 4.87 -8.56 -35.00
N ASN A 41 5.68 -7.82 -35.76
CA ASN A 41 7.02 -8.26 -36.17
C ASN A 41 8.07 -7.78 -35.17
N GLN A 42 9.29 -8.30 -35.27
CA GLN A 42 10.40 -7.97 -34.36
C GLN A 42 10.69 -6.48 -34.26
N PRO A 43 10.76 -5.67 -35.34
CA PRO A 43 10.97 -4.23 -35.23
C PRO A 43 9.89 -3.48 -34.45
N ILE A 44 8.63 -3.90 -34.56
CA ILE A 44 7.53 -3.32 -33.77
C ILE A 44 7.64 -3.74 -32.31
N PHE A 45 7.95 -5.01 -32.07
CA PHE A 45 8.17 -5.53 -30.72
C PHE A 45 9.29 -4.77 -29.99
N ASP A 46 10.42 -4.52 -30.66
CA ASP A 46 11.56 -3.81 -30.09
C ASP A 46 11.23 -2.37 -29.67
N GLN A 47 10.26 -1.74 -30.30
CA GLN A 47 9.78 -0.41 -29.89
C GLN A 47 8.84 -0.44 -28.67
N LEU A 48 8.21 -1.58 -28.43
CA LEU A 48 7.30 -1.75 -27.31
C LEU A 48 7.98 -2.33 -26.06
N LYS A 49 9.08 -3.06 -26.21
CA LYS A 49 9.71 -3.86 -25.15
C LYS A 49 10.05 -3.10 -23.87
N SER A 50 10.30 -1.79 -23.96
CA SER A 50 10.54 -0.95 -22.77
C SER A 50 9.26 -0.57 -22.01
N GLN A 51 8.08 -0.82 -22.57
CA GLN A 51 6.79 -0.39 -22.02
C GLN A 51 5.86 -1.57 -21.71
N ILE A 52 6.28 -2.79 -22.09
CA ILE A 52 5.50 -4.00 -21.90
C ILE A 52 6.36 -5.08 -21.22
N SER A 53 5.72 -5.94 -20.45
CA SER A 53 6.28 -7.19 -19.96
C SER A 53 5.55 -8.34 -20.63
N VAL A 54 6.26 -9.19 -21.38
CA VAL A 54 5.66 -10.38 -21.99
C VAL A 54 5.52 -11.45 -20.92
N ILE A 55 4.33 -11.98 -20.75
CA ILE A 55 4.04 -13.07 -19.79
C ILE A 55 3.75 -14.39 -20.48
N ASP A 56 3.33 -14.34 -21.75
CA ASP A 56 3.13 -15.53 -22.57
C ASP A 56 3.25 -15.16 -24.05
N ASN A 57 3.72 -16.09 -24.86
CA ASN A 57 3.77 -15.94 -26.31
C ASN A 57 3.40 -17.26 -27.03
N ASP A 58 2.52 -17.15 -27.96
CA ASP A 58 2.22 -18.18 -28.94
C ASP A 58 2.53 -17.59 -30.32
N LEU A 59 3.11 -18.36 -31.22
CA LEU A 59 3.68 -18.03 -32.55
C LEU A 59 3.27 -16.69 -33.22
N LYS A 60 2.08 -16.15 -32.93
CA LYS A 60 1.56 -14.88 -33.47
C LYS A 60 0.89 -13.97 -32.44
N ASN A 61 0.77 -14.41 -31.21
CA ASN A 61 0.07 -13.70 -30.16
C ASN A 61 1.00 -13.50 -28.96
N PHE A 62 1.02 -12.29 -28.41
CA PHE A 62 1.77 -11.98 -27.20
C PHE A 62 0.78 -11.57 -26.11
N VAL A 63 0.82 -12.25 -24.96
CA VAL A 63 0.15 -11.79 -23.78
C VAL A 63 1.10 -10.89 -23.01
N VAL A 64 0.72 -9.63 -22.85
CA VAL A 64 1.60 -8.62 -22.29
C VAL A 64 0.95 -7.88 -21.14
N LEU A 65 1.76 -7.48 -20.16
CA LEU A 65 1.41 -6.50 -19.14
C LEU A 65 1.96 -5.13 -19.54
N THR A 66 1.20 -4.10 -19.25
CA THR A 66 1.63 -2.71 -19.36
C THR A 66 1.41 -2.03 -18.00
N GLY A 67 2.03 -0.88 -17.78
CA GLY A 67 1.64 -0.03 -16.68
C GLY A 67 0.19 0.46 -16.79
N PRO A 68 -0.31 1.22 -15.80
CA PRO A 68 -1.71 1.68 -15.74
C PRO A 68 -2.13 2.53 -16.95
N LYS A 69 -1.19 3.23 -17.59
CA LYS A 69 -1.45 4.02 -18.82
C LYS A 69 -1.80 3.15 -20.05
N GLY A 70 -1.55 1.84 -19.97
CA GLY A 70 -1.82 0.92 -21.07
C GLY A 70 -0.81 1.01 -22.22
N LEU A 71 -1.18 0.48 -23.38
CA LEU A 71 -0.36 0.52 -24.59
C LEU A 71 -0.24 1.96 -25.13
N PRO A 72 0.95 2.35 -25.66
CA PRO A 72 1.16 3.70 -26.21
C PRO A 72 0.32 3.90 -27.48
N ILE A 73 -0.70 4.71 -27.40
CA ILE A 73 -1.67 4.94 -28.49
C ILE A 73 -1.00 5.36 -29.80
N LYS A 74 0.04 6.22 -29.73
CA LYS A 74 0.79 6.65 -30.92
C LYS A 74 1.44 5.49 -31.64
N THR A 75 2.08 4.56 -30.91
CA THR A 75 2.73 3.37 -31.45
C THR A 75 1.69 2.39 -31.99
N VAL A 76 0.63 2.13 -31.23
CA VAL A 76 -0.47 1.26 -31.64
C VAL A 76 -1.09 1.73 -32.97
N ARG A 77 -1.37 3.03 -33.11
CA ARG A 77 -1.93 3.62 -34.34
C ARG A 77 -0.93 3.61 -35.51
N LYS A 78 0.32 4.03 -35.26
CA LYS A 78 1.38 4.09 -36.29
C LYS A 78 1.59 2.73 -36.97
N TYR A 79 1.64 1.67 -36.18
CA TYR A 79 1.92 0.32 -36.67
C TYR A 79 0.65 -0.55 -36.84
N ARG A 80 -0.54 0.03 -36.66
CA ARG A 80 -1.83 -0.66 -36.77
C ARG A 80 -1.88 -1.95 -35.93
N ILE A 81 -1.33 -1.89 -34.72
CA ILE A 81 -1.23 -3.04 -33.82
C ILE A 81 -2.63 -3.48 -33.40
N GLN A 82 -2.93 -4.76 -33.58
CA GLN A 82 -4.15 -5.36 -33.07
C GLN A 82 -3.93 -5.74 -31.60
N ALA A 83 -4.58 -5.02 -30.71
CA ALA A 83 -4.51 -5.27 -29.28
C ALA A 83 -5.90 -5.36 -28.67
N SER A 84 -6.13 -6.37 -27.87
CA SER A 84 -7.37 -6.57 -27.11
C SER A 84 -7.05 -6.66 -25.64
N GLU A 85 -7.79 -5.93 -24.80
CA GLU A 85 -7.66 -6.03 -23.34
C GLU A 85 -8.17 -7.40 -22.88
N ILE A 86 -7.41 -8.06 -22.01
CA ILE A 86 -7.84 -9.26 -21.31
C ILE A 86 -8.57 -8.81 -20.05
N LEU A 87 -9.85 -9.20 -19.94
CA LEU A 87 -10.63 -8.99 -18.75
C LEU A 87 -10.21 -10.00 -17.69
N GLU A 88 -9.92 -9.52 -16.50
CA GLU A 88 -9.50 -10.36 -15.37
C GLU A 88 -10.67 -10.51 -14.41
N SER A 89 -10.89 -11.72 -13.90
CA SER A 89 -11.95 -11.95 -12.90
C SER A 89 -11.62 -11.31 -11.54
N LYS A 90 -10.33 -11.05 -11.28
CA LYS A 90 -9.86 -10.42 -10.03
C LYS A 90 -8.91 -9.28 -10.36
N LYS A 91 -9.02 -8.18 -9.64
CA LYS A 91 -8.11 -7.04 -9.78
C LYS A 91 -7.94 -6.30 -8.46
N GLU A 92 -6.69 -6.00 -8.12
CA GLU A 92 -6.37 -5.13 -6.99
C GLU A 92 -6.47 -3.67 -7.43
N LEU A 93 -7.18 -2.87 -6.65
CA LEU A 93 -7.44 -1.45 -6.88
C LEU A 93 -7.09 -0.65 -5.64
N PHE A 94 -6.60 0.56 -5.83
CA PHE A 94 -6.33 1.49 -4.73
C PHE A 94 -7.40 2.59 -4.78
N LEU A 95 -8.32 2.56 -3.82
CA LEU A 95 -9.53 3.39 -3.82
C LEU A 95 -9.68 4.14 -2.51
N THR A 96 -10.25 5.33 -2.58
CA THR A 96 -10.88 5.94 -1.41
C THR A 96 -12.18 5.19 -1.07
N GLU A 97 -12.69 5.33 0.14
CA GLU A 97 -13.97 4.71 0.53
C GLU A 97 -15.12 5.16 -0.39
N LYS A 98 -15.15 6.45 -0.75
CA LYS A 98 -16.17 7.00 -1.64
C LYS A 98 -16.09 6.43 -3.08
N GLU A 99 -14.88 6.24 -3.60
CA GLU A 99 -14.69 5.58 -4.90
C GLU A 99 -15.14 4.12 -4.86
N ALA A 100 -14.84 3.39 -3.77
CA ALA A 100 -15.27 2.01 -3.59
C ALA A 100 -16.80 1.89 -3.55
N GLU A 101 -17.49 2.75 -2.80
CA GLU A 101 -18.95 2.80 -2.76
C GLU A 101 -19.57 3.10 -4.13
N ASN A 102 -18.98 4.02 -4.88
CA ASN A 102 -19.44 4.38 -6.22
C ASN A 102 -19.20 3.24 -7.22
N LEU A 103 -18.04 2.59 -7.13
CA LEU A 103 -17.65 1.53 -8.06
C LEU A 103 -18.58 0.32 -8.00
N ILE A 104 -19.02 -0.09 -6.80
CA ILE A 104 -20.00 -1.15 -6.61
C ILE A 104 -21.32 -0.84 -7.32
N LYS A 105 -21.72 0.44 -7.38
CA LYS A 105 -22.99 0.88 -8.00
C LYS A 105 -22.90 1.00 -9.51
N THR A 106 -21.70 1.25 -10.05
CA THR A 106 -21.50 1.62 -11.47
C THR A 106 -20.91 0.51 -12.32
N MET A 107 -20.29 -0.49 -11.69
CA MET A 107 -19.69 -1.63 -12.39
C MET A 107 -20.31 -2.96 -11.97
N PRO A 108 -20.39 -3.94 -12.88
CA PRO A 108 -20.89 -5.28 -12.58
C PRO A 108 -19.85 -6.08 -11.79
N LEU A 109 -19.62 -5.71 -10.55
CA LEU A 109 -18.75 -6.43 -9.62
C LEU A 109 -19.58 -7.37 -8.77
N ASP A 110 -19.11 -8.61 -8.64
CA ASP A 110 -19.72 -9.58 -7.73
C ASP A 110 -19.30 -9.32 -6.28
N SER A 111 -18.08 -8.80 -6.10
CA SER A 111 -17.60 -8.32 -4.79
C SER A 111 -16.49 -7.27 -4.92
N LEU A 112 -16.40 -6.43 -3.89
CA LEU A 112 -15.31 -5.49 -3.69
C LEU A 112 -14.95 -5.51 -2.19
N VAL A 113 -13.81 -6.09 -1.86
CA VAL A 113 -13.40 -6.33 -0.48
C VAL A 113 -12.13 -5.55 -0.17
N ARG A 114 -12.14 -4.76 0.89
CA ARG A 114 -10.94 -4.08 1.37
C ARG A 114 -9.93 -5.11 1.87
N ILE A 115 -8.70 -5.02 1.39
CA ILE A 115 -7.58 -5.82 1.86
C ILE A 115 -7.08 -5.18 3.15
N ILE A 116 -7.19 -5.91 4.26
CA ILE A 116 -6.72 -5.47 5.57
C ILE A 116 -5.61 -6.41 6.01
N LYS A 117 -4.46 -5.86 6.37
CA LYS A 117 -3.38 -6.66 6.93
C LYS A 117 -3.76 -7.18 8.30
N ILE A 118 -3.49 -8.44 8.55
CA ILE A 118 -3.66 -9.01 9.90
C ILE A 118 -2.71 -8.33 10.88
N LYS A 119 -3.06 -8.33 12.15
CA LYS A 119 -2.28 -7.71 13.22
C LYS A 119 -0.94 -8.43 13.41
N THR A 120 0.09 -7.96 12.72
CA THR A 120 1.45 -8.50 12.72
C THR A 120 2.46 -7.38 12.90
N TYR A 121 3.60 -7.71 13.51
CA TYR A 121 4.72 -6.78 13.61
C TYR A 121 5.21 -6.35 12.22
N ASN A 122 5.45 -5.05 12.08
CA ASN A 122 6.09 -4.46 10.92
C ASN A 122 7.19 -3.49 11.41
N GLU A 123 8.44 -3.72 10.97
CA GLU A 123 9.60 -2.94 11.40
C GLU A 123 9.57 -1.47 10.95
N ASP A 124 8.82 -1.16 9.90
CA ASP A 124 8.67 0.21 9.40
C ASP A 124 7.72 1.05 10.25
N PHE A 125 6.98 0.41 11.18
CA PHE A 125 5.99 1.10 12.00
C PHE A 125 6.46 1.31 13.43
N PHE A 126 6.16 2.51 13.93
CA PHE A 126 6.38 2.86 15.33
C PHE A 126 5.63 1.89 16.28
N PRO A 127 6.23 1.49 17.40
CA PRO A 127 7.54 1.89 17.95
C PRO A 127 8.72 1.02 17.47
N ASN A 128 8.60 0.28 16.37
CA ASN A 128 9.60 -0.65 15.85
C ASN A 128 10.11 -1.62 16.92
N ASN A 129 9.18 -2.34 17.53
CA ASN A 129 9.48 -3.27 18.60
C ASN A 129 8.60 -4.52 18.50
N LEU A 130 9.21 -5.70 18.52
CA LEU A 130 8.54 -7.00 18.36
C LEU A 130 7.39 -7.28 19.35
N LYS A 131 7.27 -6.51 20.44
CA LYS A 131 6.16 -6.62 21.37
C LYS A 131 4.87 -5.98 20.87
N TYR A 132 4.97 -5.19 19.79
CA TYR A 132 3.84 -4.50 19.18
C TYR A 132 3.58 -5.09 17.81
N ASN A 133 2.47 -5.78 17.68
CA ASN A 133 2.01 -6.30 16.40
C ASN A 133 1.24 -5.19 15.64
N TRP A 134 1.90 -4.05 15.43
CA TRP A 134 1.30 -2.90 14.76
C TRP A 134 1.77 -2.81 13.31
N ASN A 135 0.86 -2.39 12.47
CA ASN A 135 1.07 -2.16 11.05
C ASN A 135 0.13 -1.01 10.58
N GLU A 136 0.11 -0.74 9.29
CA GLU A 136 -0.66 0.35 8.71
C GLU A 136 -2.18 0.27 8.93
N ASP A 137 -2.74 -0.94 9.07
CA ASP A 137 -4.17 -1.17 9.27
C ASP A 137 -4.55 -1.37 10.75
N GLN A 138 -3.58 -1.70 11.58
CA GLN A 138 -3.76 -2.13 12.96
C GLN A 138 -2.76 -1.41 13.87
N PHE A 139 -3.03 -0.15 14.19
CA PHE A 139 -2.15 0.69 14.98
C PHE A 139 -2.80 1.13 16.29
N GLY A 140 -2.03 1.06 17.39
CA GLY A 140 -2.46 1.52 18.70
C GLY A 140 -3.27 0.49 19.51
N PRO A 141 -3.92 0.95 20.59
CA PRO A 141 -3.97 2.34 21.08
C PRO A 141 -2.64 2.82 21.65
N ILE A 142 -2.41 4.12 21.58
CA ILE A 142 -1.28 4.81 22.20
C ILE A 142 -1.78 6.02 22.98
N THR A 143 -1.29 6.20 24.21
CA THR A 143 -1.53 7.39 24.99
C THR A 143 -0.45 8.42 24.70
N ILE A 144 -0.84 9.61 24.31
CA ILE A 144 0.07 10.75 24.14
C ILE A 144 0.04 11.53 25.44
N PRO A 145 1.14 11.53 26.22
CA PRO A 145 1.17 12.23 27.51
C PRO A 145 1.28 13.73 27.31
N LYS A 146 0.71 14.48 28.23
CA LYS A 146 0.88 15.93 28.37
C LYS A 146 1.89 16.24 29.45
N ALA A 147 2.35 17.48 29.52
CA ALA A 147 3.15 17.97 30.64
C ALA A 147 2.44 17.72 31.98
N GLY A 148 3.15 17.10 32.92
CA GLY A 148 2.61 16.68 34.22
C GLY A 148 2.03 15.26 34.24
N ASP A 149 1.71 14.65 33.12
CA ASP A 149 1.25 13.26 33.08
C ASP A 149 2.37 12.29 33.46
N SER A 150 2.01 11.26 34.19
CA SER A 150 2.93 10.21 34.60
C SER A 150 2.55 8.88 33.97
N VAL A 151 3.55 8.17 33.41
CA VAL A 151 3.36 6.84 32.83
C VAL A 151 4.27 5.82 33.50
N GLU A 152 3.79 4.60 33.61
CA GLU A 152 4.64 3.49 34.05
C GLU A 152 5.67 3.16 32.96
N ILE A 153 6.93 3.09 33.35
CA ILE A 153 8.06 2.76 32.48
C ILE A 153 8.50 1.31 32.73
N ASN A 154 8.23 0.49 31.75
CA ASN A 154 8.62 -0.91 31.74
C ASN A 154 9.03 -1.32 30.32
N LYS A 155 9.43 -2.57 30.11
CA LYS A 155 9.86 -3.07 28.79
C LYS A 155 8.80 -2.99 27.70
N VAL A 156 7.54 -2.90 28.06
CA VAL A 156 6.44 -2.77 27.11
C VAL A 156 6.19 -1.30 26.80
N SER A 157 5.98 -0.44 27.80
CA SER A 157 5.66 0.98 27.60
C SER A 157 6.85 1.81 27.12
N PHE A 158 8.07 1.49 27.54
CA PHE A 158 9.26 2.29 27.24
C PHE A 158 9.51 2.52 25.73
N PRO A 159 9.38 1.53 24.83
CA PRO A 159 9.56 1.78 23.41
C PRO A 159 8.66 2.89 22.84
N LEU A 160 7.46 3.08 23.39
CA LEU A 160 6.52 4.14 22.99
C LEU A 160 7.04 5.53 23.35
N TYR A 161 7.68 5.64 24.52
CA TYR A 161 8.05 6.93 25.10
C TYR A 161 9.55 7.24 25.02
N LYS A 162 10.37 6.27 24.60
CA LYS A 162 11.83 6.43 24.52
C LYS A 162 12.25 7.69 23.81
N LYS A 163 11.68 7.96 22.65
CA LYS A 163 12.04 9.12 21.83
C LYS A 163 11.68 10.44 22.51
N ILE A 164 10.52 10.50 23.16
CA ILE A 164 10.12 11.70 23.92
C ILE A 164 11.09 11.94 25.08
N ILE A 165 11.33 10.92 25.88
CA ILE A 165 12.20 11.00 27.06
C ILE A 165 13.64 11.35 26.68
N GLN A 166 14.20 10.69 25.68
CA GLN A 166 15.60 10.82 25.29
C GLN A 166 15.85 12.03 24.39
N ASP A 167 15.05 12.16 23.29
CA ASP A 167 15.38 13.10 22.23
C ASP A 167 14.75 14.48 22.47
N TYR A 168 13.50 14.50 22.95
CA TYR A 168 12.79 15.78 23.18
C TYR A 168 13.11 16.36 24.55
N GLU A 169 13.06 15.55 25.61
CA GLU A 169 13.35 16.01 26.97
C GLU A 169 14.83 15.88 27.37
N LYS A 170 15.71 15.46 26.43
CA LYS A 170 17.17 15.45 26.58
C LYS A 170 17.69 14.66 27.77
N ASN A 171 17.00 13.60 28.18
CA ASN A 171 17.48 12.75 29.24
C ASN A 171 18.48 11.72 28.72
N ASN A 172 19.45 11.36 29.56
CA ASN A 172 20.31 10.18 29.29
C ASN A 172 19.53 8.93 29.64
N VAL A 173 19.42 7.99 28.70
CA VAL A 173 18.63 6.77 28.86
C VAL A 173 19.51 5.55 28.60
N GLU A 174 19.55 4.65 29.58
CA GLU A 174 20.25 3.36 29.48
C GLU A 174 19.27 2.21 29.75
N VAL A 175 19.37 1.16 28.92
CA VAL A 175 18.56 -0.05 29.07
C VAL A 175 19.47 -1.21 29.44
N LEU A 176 19.41 -1.65 30.67
CA LEU A 176 20.19 -2.74 31.22
C LEU A 176 19.31 -3.98 31.43
N LYS A 177 19.48 -5.04 30.62
CA LYS A 177 18.70 -6.29 30.70
C LYS A 177 17.20 -6.09 31.06
N ASN A 178 16.91 -5.88 32.34
CA ASN A 178 15.56 -5.75 32.88
C ASN A 178 15.26 -4.38 33.51
N ARG A 179 16.21 -3.44 33.50
CA ARG A 179 16.11 -2.14 34.17
C ARG A 179 16.25 -1.03 33.14
N ILE A 180 15.50 0.04 33.35
CA ILE A 180 15.59 1.25 32.54
C ILE A 180 16.07 2.35 33.49
N LEU A 181 17.20 2.93 33.13
CA LEU A 181 17.79 4.04 33.87
C LEU A 181 17.56 5.32 33.06
N ILE A 182 17.12 6.36 33.76
CA ILE A 182 17.03 7.72 33.20
C ILE A 182 17.88 8.61 34.09
N ASN A 183 18.90 9.26 33.50
CA ASN A 183 19.88 10.06 34.22
C ASN A 183 20.56 9.28 35.36
N ASN A 184 20.97 8.03 35.08
CA ASN A 184 21.63 7.09 36.00
C ASN A 184 20.75 6.61 37.18
N GLN A 185 19.43 6.89 37.18
CA GLN A 185 18.50 6.40 38.17
C GLN A 185 17.53 5.38 37.57
N GLU A 186 17.33 4.26 38.27
CA GLU A 186 16.31 3.29 37.87
C GLU A 186 14.92 3.85 38.11
N ILE A 187 14.11 3.94 37.05
CA ILE A 187 12.79 4.56 37.09
C ILE A 187 11.71 3.54 36.73
N LYS A 188 10.64 3.52 37.50
CA LYS A 188 9.42 2.75 37.24
C LYS A 188 8.28 3.63 36.69
N THR A 189 8.35 4.93 36.96
CA THR A 189 7.35 5.90 36.50
C THR A 189 8.09 7.13 36.01
N TYR A 190 7.63 7.69 34.90
CA TYR A 190 8.19 8.92 34.33
C TYR A 190 7.10 9.98 34.20
N THR A 191 7.40 11.20 34.66
CA THR A 191 6.52 12.36 34.53
C THR A 191 7.05 13.25 33.40
N PHE A 192 6.21 13.49 32.43
CA PHE A 192 6.57 14.28 31.24
C PHE A 192 6.59 15.77 31.56
N LYS A 193 7.53 16.50 30.97
CA LYS A 193 7.74 17.93 31.18
C LYS A 193 7.22 18.79 30.03
N GLN A 194 6.99 18.18 28.87
CA GLN A 194 6.56 18.87 27.65
C GLN A 194 5.28 18.24 27.09
N ASP A 195 4.45 19.04 26.42
CA ASP A 195 3.28 18.62 25.67
C ASP A 195 3.67 18.12 24.27
#